data_df3a105923fa207a17083654f133ea3c
#
_entry.id   df3a105923fa207a17083654f133ea3c
#
_cell.length_a   1.000
_cell.length_b   1.000
_cell.length_c   1.000
_cell.angle_alpha   90.00
_cell.angle_beta   90.00
_cell.angle_gamma   90.00
#
_symmetry.space_group_name_H-M   'P 1'
#
loop_
_entity.id
_entity.type
_entity.pdbx_description
1 polymer ?
#
loop_
_entity_poly.entity_id
_entity_poly.type
_entity_poly.pdbx_seq_one_letter_code
_entity_poly.pdbx_strand_id
1 'polypeptide(L)'
;MPKFYDKVDVLKKPGWLKIRLHRTPEYAEVQQIVRKHALHTICSSGMCPNKAECWSRRTATFMILGDICTRGCRFCATRTGHPLAPDAEEPRRVAESVSLMKLRYVVVTSVTRDDLPDGGAAHWAETVRAIRKQNPGAVIELLIPDLDAQPAPLDVVVASKPDIIGHNIETVERLTPVVRSRAKYRTSLETLRHMSRQGVATKSGLMVGLGESDDEVLQTLHDLREAGVGIVTLGQYLRPTLEHYPVAAYITPEKFEWYRLKALEMGFAYCASAPLVRSSYLAEEALKSVKSLQR
;
A
#
# COMPACT_ATOMS: atom_id res chain seq x y z
N MET A 1 -18.36 20.75 14.71
CA MET A 1 -17.99 19.36 15.05
C MET A 1 -17.16 19.38 16.33
N PRO A 2 -17.49 18.62 17.39
CA PRO A 2 -16.73 18.65 18.63
C PRO A 2 -15.31 18.11 18.37
N LYS A 3 -14.31 18.85 18.86
CA LYS A 3 -12.91 18.42 18.88
C LYS A 3 -12.79 17.27 19.89
N PHE A 4 -12.82 16.04 19.42
CA PHE A 4 -12.76 14.81 20.23
C PHE A 4 -11.37 14.53 20.84
N TYR A 5 -10.45 15.47 20.86
CA TYR A 5 -9.05 15.25 21.27
C TYR A 5 -8.57 16.26 22.31
N ASP A 6 -9.34 16.44 23.40
CA ASP A 6 -8.79 17.05 24.61
C ASP A 6 -7.85 16.02 25.27
N LYS A 7 -6.53 16.34 25.25
CA LYS A 7 -5.44 15.69 25.99
C LYS A 7 -5.26 14.18 25.75
N VAL A 8 -5.04 13.74 24.49
CA VAL A 8 -4.41 12.44 24.27
C VAL A 8 -2.90 12.62 24.49
N ASP A 9 -2.34 11.99 25.52
CA ASP A 9 -0.90 11.94 25.73
C ASP A 9 -0.22 11.40 24.48
N VAL A 10 0.63 12.22 23.85
CA VAL A 10 1.39 11.79 22.67
C VAL A 10 2.47 10.81 23.16
N LEU A 11 2.28 9.53 22.88
CA LEU A 11 3.25 8.50 23.23
C LEU A 11 4.63 8.82 22.64
N LYS A 12 5.65 8.78 23.48
CA LYS A 12 7.04 8.98 23.05
C LYS A 12 7.49 7.81 22.15
N LYS A 13 7.96 8.14 20.96
CA LYS A 13 8.49 7.12 20.02
C LYS A 13 9.68 6.38 20.65
N PRO A 14 9.66 5.04 20.69
CA PRO A 14 10.77 4.24 21.20
C PRO A 14 12.00 4.27 20.28
N GLY A 15 13.12 3.79 20.79
CA GLY A 15 14.42 3.84 20.09
C GLY A 15 14.44 3.11 18.76
N TRP A 16 13.72 1.99 18.64
CA TRP A 16 13.66 1.17 17.42
C TRP A 16 12.88 1.81 16.27
N LEU A 17 12.13 2.91 16.50
CA LEU A 17 11.46 3.71 15.47
C LEU A 17 12.29 4.91 15.01
N LYS A 18 13.53 5.04 15.45
CA LYS A 18 14.43 6.10 14.99
C LYS A 18 14.93 5.76 13.58
N ILE A 19 14.78 6.72 12.67
CA ILE A 19 15.20 6.62 11.28
C ILE A 19 16.44 7.50 11.10
N ARG A 20 17.47 6.96 10.42
CA ARG A 20 18.60 7.75 9.97
C ARG A 20 18.26 8.35 8.61
N LEU A 21 18.21 9.67 8.55
CA LEU A 21 18.02 10.39 7.29
C LEU A 21 19.36 10.45 6.56
N HIS A 22 19.60 9.49 5.69
CA HIS A 22 20.75 9.52 4.79
C HIS A 22 20.25 9.78 3.36
N ARG A 23 20.68 10.89 2.75
CA ARG A 23 20.35 11.24 1.37
C ARG A 23 21.60 11.05 0.52
N THR A 24 21.51 10.18 -0.47
CA THR A 24 22.59 9.91 -1.43
C THR A 24 22.35 10.67 -2.74
N PRO A 25 23.34 10.69 -3.67
CA PRO A 25 23.10 11.22 -5.01
C PRO A 25 21.91 10.58 -5.72
N GLU A 26 21.67 9.27 -5.52
CA GLU A 26 20.54 8.53 -6.09
C GLU A 26 19.20 9.06 -5.58
N TYR A 27 19.12 9.46 -4.31
CA TYR A 27 17.92 10.13 -3.78
C TYR A 27 17.60 11.40 -4.57
N ALA A 28 18.61 12.22 -4.87
CA ALA A 28 18.43 13.45 -5.64
C ALA A 28 18.00 13.15 -7.08
N GLU A 29 18.58 12.12 -7.70
CA GLU A 29 18.20 11.66 -9.04
C GLU A 29 16.72 11.23 -9.09
N VAL A 30 16.26 10.37 -8.17
CA VAL A 30 14.85 9.97 -8.07
C VAL A 30 13.94 11.18 -7.87
N GLN A 31 14.32 12.11 -6.99
CA GLN A 31 13.56 13.33 -6.75
C GLN A 31 13.42 14.17 -8.02
N GLN A 32 14.51 14.30 -8.80
CA GLN A 32 14.51 15.04 -10.05
C GLN A 32 13.62 14.38 -11.10
N ILE A 33 13.69 13.05 -11.27
CA ILE A 33 12.85 12.30 -12.21
C ILE A 33 11.37 12.52 -11.87
N VAL A 34 10.98 12.29 -10.60
CA VAL A 34 9.60 12.45 -10.14
C VAL A 34 9.07 13.86 -10.41
N ARG A 35 9.88 14.91 -10.15
CA ARG A 35 9.50 16.31 -10.42
C ARG A 35 9.40 16.61 -11.90
N LYS A 36 10.39 16.21 -12.70
CA LYS A 36 10.44 16.48 -14.15
C LYS A 36 9.26 15.88 -14.88
N HIS A 37 8.81 14.71 -14.45
CA HIS A 37 7.67 14.01 -15.06
C HIS A 37 6.33 14.34 -14.39
N ALA A 38 6.28 15.34 -13.48
CA ALA A 38 5.08 15.74 -12.76
C ALA A 38 4.31 14.55 -12.14
N LEU A 39 5.05 13.61 -11.53
CA LEU A 39 4.49 12.40 -10.93
C LEU A 39 4.30 12.55 -9.42
N HIS A 40 3.32 11.83 -8.91
CA HIS A 40 3.07 11.70 -7.49
C HIS A 40 3.64 10.38 -6.96
N THR A 41 4.02 10.37 -5.68
CA THR A 41 4.47 9.15 -4.99
C THR A 41 3.84 9.07 -3.61
N ILE A 42 3.41 7.89 -3.20
CA ILE A 42 2.92 7.69 -1.84
C ILE A 42 4.03 7.89 -0.80
N CYS A 43 5.30 7.75 -1.21
CA CYS A 43 6.46 8.06 -0.37
C CYS A 43 6.44 9.52 0.11
N SER A 44 5.99 10.45 -0.73
CA SER A 44 5.86 11.88 -0.40
C SER A 44 4.50 12.19 0.22
N SER A 45 3.40 11.83 -0.44
CA SER A 45 2.03 12.15 0.00
C SER A 45 1.67 11.45 1.31
N GLY A 46 2.13 10.22 1.52
CA GLY A 46 1.92 9.44 2.74
C GLY A 46 2.92 9.73 3.86
N MET A 47 3.83 10.70 3.71
CA MET A 47 4.88 11.02 4.69
C MET A 47 5.67 9.78 5.14
N CYS A 48 6.03 8.90 4.17
CA CYS A 48 6.64 7.61 4.44
C CYS A 48 8.00 7.76 5.16
N PRO A 49 8.20 7.06 6.29
CA PRO A 49 9.46 7.11 7.02
C PRO A 49 10.64 6.56 6.22
N ASN A 50 10.40 5.60 5.33
CA ASN A 50 11.44 4.91 4.56
C ASN A 50 11.82 5.65 3.26
N LYS A 51 11.23 6.83 2.98
CA LYS A 51 11.46 7.56 1.73
C LYS A 51 12.93 7.77 1.43
N ALA A 52 13.73 8.19 2.43
CA ALA A 52 15.15 8.47 2.24
C ALA A 52 15.92 7.20 1.83
N GLU A 53 15.67 6.09 2.50
CA GLU A 53 16.27 4.79 2.20
C GLU A 53 15.85 4.27 0.82
N CYS A 54 14.53 4.20 0.56
CA CYS A 54 14.00 3.69 -0.70
C CYS A 54 14.52 4.49 -1.90
N TRP A 55 14.47 5.82 -1.83
CA TRP A 55 14.94 6.68 -2.93
C TRP A 55 16.46 6.61 -3.12
N SER A 56 17.23 6.42 -2.04
CA SER A 56 18.67 6.15 -2.14
C SER A 56 18.99 4.79 -2.79
N ARG A 57 18.04 3.86 -2.78
CA ARG A 57 18.08 2.58 -3.50
C ARG A 57 17.42 2.64 -4.88
N ARG A 58 17.11 3.84 -5.37
CA ARG A 58 16.40 4.11 -6.64
C ARG A 58 15.02 3.46 -6.71
N THR A 59 14.34 3.25 -5.58
CA THR A 59 12.99 2.70 -5.53
C THR A 59 11.97 3.76 -5.10
N ALA A 60 10.83 3.81 -5.78
CA ALA A 60 9.70 4.66 -5.42
C ALA A 60 8.39 3.92 -5.70
N THR A 61 7.36 4.23 -4.92
CA THR A 61 6.01 3.76 -5.19
C THR A 61 5.26 4.90 -5.87
N PHE A 62 4.97 4.72 -7.15
CA PHE A 62 4.21 5.70 -7.92
C PHE A 62 2.76 5.74 -7.44
N MET A 63 2.19 6.94 -7.38
CA MET A 63 0.79 7.15 -7.04
C MET A 63 0.11 7.82 -8.23
N ILE A 64 -0.76 7.10 -8.89
CA ILE A 64 -1.49 7.53 -10.09
C ILE A 64 -2.86 8.12 -9.76
N LEU A 65 -3.54 8.69 -10.76
CA LEU A 65 -4.85 9.35 -10.66
C LEU A 65 -4.81 10.65 -9.84
N GLY A 66 -3.62 11.28 -9.75
CA GLY A 66 -3.39 12.53 -9.04
C GLY A 66 -3.00 12.35 -7.58
N ASP A 67 -3.17 13.41 -6.77
CA ASP A 67 -2.75 13.47 -5.37
C ASP A 67 -3.88 13.87 -4.40
N ILE A 68 -5.11 13.95 -4.88
CA ILE A 68 -6.32 14.23 -4.08
C ILE A 68 -7.19 12.98 -4.07
N CYS A 69 -7.46 12.45 -2.87
CA CYS A 69 -8.28 11.26 -2.66
C CYS A 69 -9.73 11.66 -2.36
N THR A 70 -10.71 10.92 -2.89
CA THR A 70 -12.13 11.11 -2.54
C THR A 70 -12.47 10.61 -1.14
N ARG A 71 -11.56 9.84 -0.51
CA ARG A 71 -11.75 9.26 0.84
C ARG A 71 -10.77 9.89 1.85
N GLY A 72 -11.29 10.24 3.04
CA GLY A 72 -10.54 10.83 4.15
C GLY A 72 -10.25 9.82 5.27
N CYS A 73 -9.48 8.77 4.99
CA CYS A 73 -9.11 7.78 6.01
C CYS A 73 -8.25 8.43 7.11
N ARG A 74 -8.60 8.21 8.38
CA ARG A 74 -8.01 8.92 9.52
C ARG A 74 -6.55 8.56 9.82
N PHE A 75 -6.00 7.58 9.14
CA PHE A 75 -4.57 7.21 9.22
C PHE A 75 -3.72 7.82 8.10
N CYS A 76 -4.34 8.31 7.02
CA CYS A 76 -3.68 8.62 5.76
C CYS A 76 -3.37 10.11 5.63
N ALA A 77 -2.13 10.45 5.31
CA ALA A 77 -1.68 11.83 5.10
C ALA A 77 -1.98 12.38 3.69
N THR A 78 -2.52 11.56 2.78
CA THR A 78 -2.92 12.00 1.43
C THR A 78 -4.05 13.02 1.52
N ARG A 79 -3.98 14.08 0.73
CA ARG A 79 -5.00 15.12 0.71
C ARG A 79 -6.36 14.56 0.30
N THR A 80 -7.41 14.99 1.00
CA THR A 80 -8.80 14.62 0.69
C THR A 80 -9.51 15.79 0.02
N GLY A 81 -10.35 15.51 -0.98
CA GLY A 81 -11.11 16.56 -1.67
C GLY A 81 -11.70 16.09 -3.00
N HIS A 82 -11.90 17.04 -3.89
CA HIS A 82 -12.40 16.80 -5.25
C HIS A 82 -11.21 16.78 -6.22
N PRO A 83 -10.83 15.60 -6.75
CA PRO A 83 -9.73 15.50 -7.70
C PRO A 83 -10.10 16.07 -9.07
N LEU A 84 -9.08 16.48 -9.82
CA LEU A 84 -9.23 16.84 -11.24
C LEU A 84 -9.46 15.59 -12.11
N ALA A 85 -9.83 15.79 -13.37
CA ALA A 85 -9.91 14.71 -14.35
C ALA A 85 -8.56 13.95 -14.42
N PRO A 86 -8.58 12.61 -14.63
CA PRO A 86 -7.34 11.84 -14.83
C PRO A 86 -6.54 12.39 -16.01
N ASP A 87 -5.22 12.49 -15.84
CA ASP A 87 -4.32 12.91 -16.90
C ASP A 87 -3.98 11.72 -17.82
N ALA A 88 -4.45 11.78 -19.06
CA ALA A 88 -4.24 10.72 -20.05
C ALA A 88 -2.75 10.44 -20.35
N GLU A 89 -1.84 11.40 -20.11
CA GLU A 89 -0.40 11.23 -20.31
C GLU A 89 0.33 10.64 -19.08
N GLU A 90 -0.33 10.53 -17.93
CA GLU A 90 0.29 9.99 -16.71
C GLU A 90 0.83 8.57 -16.89
N PRO A 91 0.11 7.60 -17.53
CA PRO A 91 0.62 6.25 -17.77
C PRO A 91 1.96 6.23 -18.56
N ARG A 92 2.08 7.08 -19.60
CA ARG A 92 3.31 7.19 -20.37
C ARG A 92 4.46 7.74 -19.53
N ARG A 93 4.21 8.81 -18.76
CA ARG A 93 5.24 9.40 -17.89
C ARG A 93 5.70 8.45 -16.79
N VAL A 94 4.80 7.65 -16.22
CA VAL A 94 5.16 6.58 -15.27
C VAL A 94 6.09 5.58 -15.94
N ALA A 95 5.74 5.07 -17.13
CA ALA A 95 6.56 4.10 -17.86
C ALA A 95 7.95 4.64 -18.21
N GLU A 96 8.07 5.91 -18.62
CA GLU A 96 9.34 6.58 -18.87
C GLU A 96 10.18 6.68 -17.58
N SER A 97 9.55 7.04 -16.46
CA SER A 97 10.25 7.15 -15.17
C SER A 97 10.76 5.81 -14.67
N VAL A 98 10.02 4.71 -14.90
CA VAL A 98 10.46 3.35 -14.63
C VAL A 98 11.73 3.04 -15.41
N SER A 99 11.80 3.40 -16.71
CA SER A 99 12.99 3.22 -17.55
C SER A 99 14.18 4.05 -17.03
N LEU A 100 13.96 5.33 -16.76
CA LEU A 100 15.01 6.25 -16.29
C LEU A 100 15.61 5.81 -14.96
N MET A 101 14.77 5.31 -14.04
CA MET A 101 15.21 4.78 -12.75
C MET A 101 15.74 3.35 -12.85
N LYS A 102 15.66 2.70 -14.04
CA LYS A 102 16.08 1.31 -14.28
C LYS A 102 15.44 0.31 -13.32
N LEU A 103 14.16 0.49 -13.03
CA LEU A 103 13.45 -0.35 -12.08
C LEU A 103 13.19 -1.75 -12.67
N ARG A 104 13.58 -2.77 -11.93
CA ARG A 104 13.20 -4.17 -12.22
C ARG A 104 11.92 -4.58 -11.50
N TYR A 105 11.55 -3.85 -10.47
CA TYR A 105 10.32 -4.04 -9.69
C TYR A 105 9.65 -2.69 -9.50
N VAL A 106 8.40 -2.59 -9.92
CA VAL A 106 7.62 -1.35 -9.92
C VAL A 106 6.41 -1.54 -9.04
N VAL A 107 6.25 -0.67 -8.06
CA VAL A 107 5.01 -0.61 -7.27
C VAL A 107 4.22 0.62 -7.69
N VAL A 108 2.98 0.40 -8.08
CA VAL A 108 2.02 1.45 -8.42
C VAL A 108 0.86 1.40 -7.44
N THR A 109 0.50 2.54 -6.90
CA THR A 109 -0.71 2.75 -6.11
C THR A 109 -1.50 3.94 -6.66
N SER A 110 -2.65 4.25 -6.11
CA SER A 110 -3.42 5.44 -6.47
C SER A 110 -4.05 6.11 -5.27
N VAL A 111 -4.55 7.31 -5.47
CA VAL A 111 -5.66 7.85 -4.68
C VAL A 111 -6.95 7.11 -5.02
N THR A 112 -7.93 7.08 -4.11
CA THR A 112 -9.26 6.56 -4.45
C THR A 112 -10.03 7.60 -5.27
N ARG A 113 -10.75 7.12 -6.28
CA ARG A 113 -11.52 7.92 -7.24
C ARG A 113 -12.96 7.44 -7.32
N ASP A 114 -13.70 7.52 -6.19
CA ASP A 114 -15.13 7.18 -6.14
C ASP A 114 -16.00 8.12 -7.02
N ASP A 115 -15.40 9.18 -7.53
CA ASP A 115 -16.00 10.11 -8.48
C ASP A 115 -15.99 9.60 -9.94
N LEU A 116 -15.18 8.59 -10.26
CA LEU A 116 -15.12 7.98 -11.57
C LEU A 116 -16.05 6.75 -11.65
N PRO A 117 -16.76 6.53 -12.76
CA PRO A 117 -17.70 5.42 -12.90
C PRO A 117 -17.07 4.03 -12.71
N ASP A 118 -15.78 3.89 -13.09
CA ASP A 118 -15.00 2.65 -12.98
C ASP A 118 -13.98 2.69 -11.83
N GLY A 119 -14.04 3.71 -10.96
CA GLY A 119 -13.05 3.90 -9.90
C GLY A 119 -11.62 4.13 -10.40
N GLY A 120 -11.43 4.40 -11.70
CA GLY A 120 -10.15 4.56 -12.37
C GLY A 120 -9.55 3.27 -12.92
N ALA A 121 -10.31 2.17 -13.03
CA ALA A 121 -9.82 0.86 -13.48
C ALA A 121 -9.20 0.90 -14.88
N ALA A 122 -9.78 1.65 -15.81
CA ALA A 122 -9.22 1.83 -17.16
C ALA A 122 -7.83 2.49 -17.12
N HIS A 123 -7.64 3.49 -16.26
CA HIS A 123 -6.35 4.19 -16.08
C HIS A 123 -5.28 3.28 -15.45
N TRP A 124 -5.68 2.42 -14.51
CA TRP A 124 -4.82 1.36 -13.97
C TRP A 124 -4.33 0.42 -15.07
N ALA A 125 -5.26 -0.08 -15.88
CA ALA A 125 -4.94 -0.99 -16.98
C ALA A 125 -4.00 -0.34 -18.02
N GLU A 126 -4.23 0.94 -18.35
CA GLU A 126 -3.37 1.67 -19.27
C GLU A 126 -1.95 1.87 -18.69
N THR A 127 -1.87 2.18 -17.39
CA THR A 127 -0.57 2.32 -16.71
C THR A 127 0.24 1.01 -16.76
N VAL A 128 -0.40 -0.14 -16.51
CA VAL A 128 0.27 -1.45 -16.61
C VAL A 128 0.72 -1.71 -18.05
N ARG A 129 -0.14 -1.46 -19.05
CA ARG A 129 0.21 -1.63 -20.47
C ARG A 129 1.39 -0.75 -20.88
N ALA A 130 1.38 0.52 -20.47
CA ALA A 130 2.46 1.46 -20.78
C ALA A 130 3.80 1.01 -20.16
N ILE A 131 3.79 0.62 -18.88
CA ILE A 131 4.99 0.09 -18.19
C ILE A 131 5.49 -1.16 -18.91
N ARG A 132 4.61 -2.13 -19.19
CA ARG A 132 4.96 -3.40 -19.82
C ARG A 132 5.54 -3.22 -21.22
N LYS A 133 4.96 -2.30 -22.01
CA LYS A 133 5.44 -1.97 -23.36
C LYS A 133 6.86 -1.40 -23.34
N GLN A 134 7.16 -0.49 -22.43
CA GLN A 134 8.44 0.22 -22.38
C GLN A 134 9.49 -0.52 -21.55
N ASN A 135 9.07 -1.35 -20.59
CA ASN A 135 9.92 -2.09 -19.65
C ASN A 135 9.47 -3.56 -19.56
N PRO A 136 9.65 -4.38 -20.62
CA PRO A 136 9.05 -5.70 -20.72
C PRO A 136 9.51 -6.69 -19.65
N GLY A 137 10.69 -6.48 -19.07
CA GLY A 137 11.23 -7.32 -17.98
C GLY A 137 10.89 -6.86 -16.57
N ALA A 138 10.17 -5.74 -16.40
CA ALA A 138 9.83 -5.24 -15.09
C ALA A 138 8.69 -6.04 -14.45
N VAL A 139 8.85 -6.38 -13.18
CA VAL A 139 7.77 -6.92 -12.34
C VAL A 139 6.87 -5.77 -11.91
N ILE A 140 5.57 -5.93 -12.04
CA ILE A 140 4.57 -4.89 -11.73
C ILE A 140 3.70 -5.36 -10.55
N GLU A 141 3.81 -4.67 -9.42
CA GLU A 141 2.92 -4.80 -8.27
C GLU A 141 1.95 -3.63 -8.24
N LEU A 142 0.66 -3.93 -8.12
CA LEU A 142 -0.38 -2.92 -7.93
C LEU A 142 -0.87 -2.96 -6.49
N LEU A 143 -1.11 -1.79 -5.90
CA LEU A 143 -1.80 -1.61 -4.63
C LEU A 143 -3.04 -0.76 -4.90
N ILE A 144 -4.17 -1.41 -5.13
CA ILE A 144 -5.43 -0.77 -5.58
C ILE A 144 -6.37 -0.45 -4.41
N PRO A 145 -7.30 0.51 -4.57
CA PRO A 145 -8.44 0.67 -3.67
C PRO A 145 -9.39 -0.54 -3.77
N ASP A 146 -10.41 -0.60 -2.91
CA ASP A 146 -11.38 -1.70 -2.90
C ASP A 146 -12.30 -1.73 -4.14
N LEU A 147 -12.39 -0.66 -4.91
CA LEU A 147 -13.31 -0.50 -6.04
C LEU A 147 -14.75 -0.93 -5.68
N ASP A 148 -15.13 -0.76 -4.41
CA ASP A 148 -16.39 -1.20 -3.80
C ASP A 148 -16.71 -2.70 -4.08
N ALA A 149 -15.67 -3.54 -4.26
CA ALA A 149 -15.73 -4.96 -4.67
C ALA A 149 -16.53 -5.22 -5.96
N GLN A 150 -16.64 -4.23 -6.85
CA GLN A 150 -17.36 -4.38 -8.10
C GLN A 150 -16.57 -5.27 -9.08
N PRO A 151 -17.16 -6.38 -9.59
CA PRO A 151 -16.44 -7.31 -10.47
C PRO A 151 -15.89 -6.65 -11.73
N ALA A 152 -16.69 -5.86 -12.44
CA ALA A 152 -16.30 -5.31 -13.73
C ALA A 152 -15.03 -4.43 -13.69
N PRO A 153 -14.89 -3.43 -12.79
CA PRO A 153 -13.63 -2.68 -12.68
C PRO A 153 -12.46 -3.54 -12.17
N LEU A 154 -12.70 -4.50 -11.26
CA LEU A 154 -11.66 -5.43 -10.81
C LEU A 154 -11.14 -6.30 -11.96
N ASP A 155 -12.03 -6.81 -12.80
CA ASP A 155 -11.69 -7.63 -13.99
C ASP A 155 -10.84 -6.83 -14.98
N VAL A 156 -11.13 -5.54 -15.20
CA VAL A 156 -10.31 -4.66 -16.06
C VAL A 156 -8.89 -4.54 -15.54
N VAL A 157 -8.71 -4.38 -14.22
CA VAL A 157 -7.38 -4.27 -13.61
C VAL A 157 -6.65 -5.62 -13.70
N VAL A 158 -7.29 -6.74 -13.36
CA VAL A 158 -6.67 -8.07 -13.43
C VAL A 158 -6.30 -8.45 -14.87
N ALA A 159 -7.17 -8.14 -15.84
CA ALA A 159 -6.91 -8.39 -17.26
C ALA A 159 -5.70 -7.63 -17.82
N SER A 160 -5.23 -6.57 -17.15
CA SER A 160 -3.98 -5.88 -17.51
C SER A 160 -2.71 -6.70 -17.19
N LYS A 161 -2.86 -7.82 -16.47
CA LYS A 161 -1.81 -8.80 -16.11
C LYS A 161 -0.67 -8.20 -15.27
N PRO A 162 -0.98 -7.61 -14.09
CA PRO A 162 0.07 -7.34 -13.10
C PRO A 162 0.66 -8.66 -12.59
N ASP A 163 1.90 -8.62 -12.09
CA ASP A 163 2.54 -9.80 -11.49
C ASP A 163 2.03 -10.06 -10.07
N ILE A 164 1.73 -8.99 -9.33
CA ILE A 164 1.12 -9.01 -8.00
C ILE A 164 0.03 -7.94 -7.96
N ILE A 165 -1.09 -8.26 -7.33
CA ILE A 165 -2.14 -7.29 -7.04
C ILE A 165 -2.46 -7.30 -5.55
N GLY A 166 -2.48 -6.11 -4.94
CA GLY A 166 -2.75 -5.92 -3.53
C GLY A 166 -3.90 -4.97 -3.26
N HIS A 167 -4.57 -5.21 -2.16
CA HIS A 167 -5.46 -4.29 -1.49
C HIS A 167 -5.25 -4.41 0.01
N ASN A 168 -4.97 -3.30 0.69
CA ASN A 168 -4.72 -3.34 2.12
C ASN A 168 -6.03 -3.41 2.92
N ILE A 169 -6.08 -4.33 3.89
CA ILE A 169 -7.15 -4.38 4.90
C ILE A 169 -7.02 -3.23 5.91
N GLU A 170 -5.83 -2.71 6.10
CA GLU A 170 -5.38 -1.58 6.91
C GLU A 170 -5.48 -1.79 8.42
N THR A 171 -6.58 -2.33 8.95
CA THR A 171 -6.81 -2.59 10.37
C THR A 171 -7.83 -3.70 10.57
N VAL A 172 -8.02 -4.14 11.81
CA VAL A 172 -8.98 -5.18 12.20
C VAL A 172 -10.44 -4.74 12.00
N GLU A 173 -11.38 -5.70 11.96
CA GLU A 173 -12.78 -5.44 11.64
C GLU A 173 -13.41 -4.37 12.56
N ARG A 174 -13.23 -4.49 13.88
CA ARG A 174 -13.79 -3.56 14.89
C ARG A 174 -13.32 -2.13 14.67
N LEU A 175 -12.05 -1.92 14.29
CA LEU A 175 -11.47 -0.59 14.12
C LEU A 175 -11.73 0.01 12.73
N THR A 176 -12.10 -0.80 11.74
CA THR A 176 -12.32 -0.33 10.37
C THR A 176 -13.29 0.86 10.30
N PRO A 177 -14.48 0.89 10.94
CA PRO A 177 -15.41 2.01 10.82
C PRO A 177 -14.89 3.33 11.40
N VAL A 178 -13.93 3.29 12.35
CA VAL A 178 -13.38 4.48 12.99
C VAL A 178 -12.06 4.94 12.39
N VAL A 179 -11.35 4.07 11.67
CA VAL A 179 -10.04 4.34 11.07
C VAL A 179 -10.16 4.67 9.58
N ARG A 180 -11.06 3.97 8.87
CA ARG A 180 -11.31 4.14 7.43
C ARG A 180 -12.62 4.91 7.22
N SER A 181 -12.62 5.89 6.30
CA SER A 181 -13.77 6.78 6.11
C SER A 181 -14.98 6.14 5.41
N ARG A 182 -14.73 5.28 4.42
CA ARG A 182 -15.77 4.66 3.60
C ARG A 182 -15.56 3.16 3.41
N ALA A 183 -14.33 2.73 3.29
CA ALA A 183 -14.01 1.34 3.05
C ALA A 183 -14.48 0.44 4.21
N LYS A 184 -15.07 -0.70 3.85
CA LYS A 184 -15.59 -1.70 4.79
C LYS A 184 -14.66 -2.90 4.85
N TYR A 185 -14.55 -3.54 6.01
CA TYR A 185 -13.72 -4.72 6.21
C TYR A 185 -14.11 -5.86 5.27
N ARG A 186 -15.39 -6.21 5.22
CA ARG A 186 -15.92 -7.29 4.37
C ARG A 186 -15.75 -7.00 2.88
N THR A 187 -16.00 -5.76 2.44
CA THR A 187 -15.76 -5.34 1.05
C THR A 187 -14.29 -5.50 0.66
N SER A 188 -13.36 -5.17 1.57
CA SER A 188 -11.92 -5.37 1.33
C SER A 188 -11.57 -6.86 1.16
N LEU A 189 -12.16 -7.76 1.95
CA LEU A 189 -11.98 -9.21 1.79
C LEU A 189 -12.59 -9.72 0.50
N GLU A 190 -13.76 -9.22 0.09
CA GLU A 190 -14.40 -9.58 -1.18
C GLU A 190 -13.56 -9.17 -2.38
N THR A 191 -12.99 -7.95 -2.36
CA THR A 191 -12.04 -7.46 -3.37
C THR A 191 -10.85 -8.42 -3.50
N LEU A 192 -10.23 -8.77 -2.38
CA LEU A 192 -9.08 -9.69 -2.36
C LEU A 192 -9.46 -11.09 -2.86
N ARG A 193 -10.61 -11.61 -2.44
CA ARG A 193 -11.11 -12.92 -2.88
C ARG A 193 -11.39 -12.94 -4.39
N HIS A 194 -11.98 -11.88 -4.93
CA HIS A 194 -12.24 -11.75 -6.36
C HIS A 194 -10.94 -11.83 -7.17
N MET A 195 -9.91 -11.07 -6.77
CA MET A 195 -8.61 -11.06 -7.45
C MET A 195 -7.89 -12.41 -7.33
N SER A 196 -7.90 -13.01 -6.14
CA SER A 196 -7.26 -14.31 -5.89
C SER A 196 -7.85 -15.44 -6.74
N ARG A 197 -9.18 -15.48 -6.91
CA ARG A 197 -9.88 -16.47 -7.74
C ARG A 197 -9.49 -16.40 -9.23
N GLN A 198 -8.98 -15.27 -9.69
CA GLN A 198 -8.48 -15.12 -11.05
C GLN A 198 -7.01 -15.55 -11.24
N GLY A 199 -6.40 -16.15 -10.21
CA GLY A 199 -5.07 -16.75 -10.27
C GLY A 199 -3.90 -15.76 -10.17
N VAL A 200 -4.17 -14.49 -9.86
CA VAL A 200 -3.14 -13.48 -9.64
C VAL A 200 -2.60 -13.59 -8.20
N ALA A 201 -1.30 -13.45 -8.01
CA ALA A 201 -0.69 -13.40 -6.69
C ALA A 201 -1.24 -12.20 -5.90
N THR A 202 -1.92 -12.47 -4.77
CA THR A 202 -2.59 -11.44 -3.97
C THR A 202 -1.83 -11.07 -2.72
N LYS A 203 -1.87 -9.78 -2.40
CA LYS A 203 -1.19 -9.17 -1.26
C LYS A 203 -2.12 -8.28 -0.45
N SER A 204 -1.91 -8.26 0.88
CA SER A 204 -2.59 -7.31 1.75
C SER A 204 -1.65 -6.74 2.81
N GLY A 205 -2.04 -5.63 3.40
CA GLY A 205 -1.28 -4.96 4.47
C GLY A 205 -2.17 -4.60 5.65
N LEU A 206 -1.61 -4.73 6.84
CA LEU A 206 -2.22 -4.43 8.12
C LEU A 206 -1.29 -3.50 8.93
N MET A 207 -1.84 -2.44 9.48
CA MET A 207 -1.16 -1.60 10.47
C MET A 207 -1.54 -2.06 11.88
N VAL A 208 -0.57 -2.08 12.78
CA VAL A 208 -0.76 -2.38 14.20
C VAL A 208 -0.37 -1.20 15.08
N GLY A 209 -0.95 -1.13 16.29
CA GLY A 209 -0.78 -0.02 17.23
C GLY A 209 -1.91 1.00 17.17
N LEU A 210 -3.08 0.62 16.60
CA LEU A 210 -4.30 1.42 16.52
C LEU A 210 -5.28 1.10 17.67
N GLY A 211 -4.99 0.08 18.53
CA GLY A 211 -5.82 -0.35 19.65
C GLY A 211 -6.52 -1.70 19.42
N GLU A 212 -6.03 -2.47 18.46
CA GLU A 212 -6.38 -3.86 18.24
C GLU A 212 -5.78 -4.78 19.32
N SER A 213 -6.43 -5.93 19.56
CA SER A 213 -5.86 -7.03 20.34
C SER A 213 -5.09 -8.02 19.44
N ASP A 214 -4.27 -8.86 20.07
CA ASP A 214 -3.56 -9.94 19.35
C ASP A 214 -4.54 -10.88 18.64
N ASP A 215 -5.62 -11.26 19.31
CA ASP A 215 -6.65 -12.15 18.76
C ASP A 215 -7.33 -11.54 17.53
N GLU A 216 -7.59 -10.22 17.54
CA GLU A 216 -8.16 -9.52 16.38
C GLU A 216 -7.17 -9.49 15.20
N VAL A 217 -5.86 -9.34 15.46
CA VAL A 217 -4.83 -9.42 14.41
C VAL A 217 -4.79 -10.83 13.83
N LEU A 218 -4.77 -11.89 14.68
CA LEU A 218 -4.77 -13.26 14.22
C LEU A 218 -6.03 -13.62 13.43
N GLN A 219 -7.21 -13.16 13.88
CA GLN A 219 -8.45 -13.34 13.14
C GLN A 219 -8.40 -12.65 11.77
N THR A 220 -7.85 -11.44 11.70
CA THR A 220 -7.68 -10.71 10.43
C THR A 220 -6.73 -11.46 9.48
N LEU A 221 -5.65 -12.05 10.00
CA LEU A 221 -4.75 -12.88 9.20
C LEU A 221 -5.48 -14.13 8.67
N HIS A 222 -6.29 -14.78 9.49
CA HIS A 222 -7.11 -15.92 9.09
C HIS A 222 -8.09 -15.54 7.96
N ASP A 223 -8.85 -14.45 8.14
CA ASP A 223 -9.80 -13.94 7.14
C ASP A 223 -9.12 -13.63 5.79
N LEU A 224 -7.89 -13.05 5.84
CA LEU A 224 -7.08 -12.81 4.65
C LEU A 224 -6.67 -14.10 3.96
N ARG A 225 -6.29 -15.15 4.72
CA ARG A 225 -5.97 -16.46 4.14
C ARG A 225 -7.19 -17.09 3.48
N GLU A 226 -8.36 -17.04 4.11
CA GLU A 226 -9.62 -17.52 3.53
C GLU A 226 -10.02 -16.74 2.26
N ALA A 227 -9.64 -15.45 2.17
CA ALA A 227 -9.80 -14.67 0.96
C ALA A 227 -8.77 -15.02 -0.14
N GLY A 228 -7.82 -15.94 0.13
CA GLY A 228 -6.81 -16.39 -0.83
C GLY A 228 -5.55 -15.52 -0.89
N VAL A 229 -5.34 -14.64 0.08
CA VAL A 229 -4.13 -13.79 0.13
C VAL A 229 -2.90 -14.65 0.44
N GLY A 230 -1.90 -14.58 -0.44
CA GLY A 230 -0.63 -15.29 -0.28
C GLY A 230 0.48 -14.48 0.39
N ILE A 231 0.42 -13.16 0.31
CA ILE A 231 1.45 -12.25 0.80
C ILE A 231 0.83 -11.27 1.79
N VAL A 232 1.43 -11.13 2.98
CA VAL A 232 0.95 -10.16 3.97
C VAL A 232 2.08 -9.28 4.51
N THR A 233 1.76 -8.02 4.79
CA THR A 233 2.68 -7.09 5.45
C THR A 233 2.07 -6.54 6.73
N LEU A 234 2.84 -6.52 7.82
CA LEU A 234 2.46 -5.89 9.08
C LEU A 234 3.47 -4.79 9.44
N GLY A 235 2.96 -3.59 9.71
CA GLY A 235 3.81 -2.44 10.06
C GLY A 235 3.21 -1.62 11.19
N GLN A 236 4.06 -0.90 11.95
CA GLN A 236 3.59 0.01 12.98
C GLN A 236 2.84 1.18 12.37
N TYR A 237 1.64 1.47 12.87
CA TYR A 237 0.98 2.73 12.59
C TYR A 237 1.79 3.91 13.14
N LEU A 238 2.10 4.86 12.30
CA LEU A 238 2.77 6.11 12.67
C LEU A 238 1.84 7.28 12.34
N ARG A 239 1.37 7.97 13.37
CA ARG A 239 0.46 9.11 13.24
C ARG A 239 1.12 10.24 12.45
N PRO A 240 0.58 10.66 11.28
CA PRO A 240 1.18 11.72 10.48
C PRO A 240 1.15 13.08 11.15
N THR A 241 0.00 13.50 11.68
CA THR A 241 -0.20 14.75 12.43
C THR A 241 -1.17 14.53 13.58
N LEU A 242 -1.32 15.50 14.47
CA LEU A 242 -2.25 15.42 15.61
C LEU A 242 -3.74 15.38 15.20
N GLU A 243 -4.06 15.62 13.94
CA GLU A 243 -5.42 15.53 13.41
C GLU A 243 -5.81 14.09 13.00
N HIS A 244 -4.80 13.21 12.81
CA HIS A 244 -5.01 11.82 12.43
C HIS A 244 -5.34 10.95 13.65
N TYR A 245 -5.73 9.71 13.39
CA TYR A 245 -6.04 8.73 14.43
C TYR A 245 -4.87 8.58 15.42
N PRO A 246 -5.10 8.53 16.73
CA PRO A 246 -4.00 8.43 17.70
C PRO A 246 -3.31 7.07 17.65
N VAL A 247 -2.02 7.05 18.00
CA VAL A 247 -1.29 5.79 18.25
C VAL A 247 -1.73 5.28 19.63
N ALA A 248 -2.25 4.06 19.68
CA ALA A 248 -2.64 3.41 20.92
C ALA A 248 -1.45 2.72 21.61
N ALA A 249 -0.53 2.13 20.81
CA ALA A 249 0.67 1.47 21.32
C ALA A 249 1.79 1.46 20.27
N TYR A 250 3.04 1.41 20.73
CA TYR A 250 4.18 1.06 19.90
C TYR A 250 4.52 -0.41 20.14
N ILE A 251 4.29 -1.21 19.12
CA ILE A 251 4.50 -2.67 19.14
C ILE A 251 5.99 -2.96 19.06
N THR A 252 6.49 -3.90 19.87
CA THR A 252 7.92 -4.23 19.91
C THR A 252 8.37 -5.05 18.70
N PRO A 253 9.66 -5.02 18.31
CA PRO A 253 10.19 -5.86 17.23
C PRO A 253 9.93 -7.35 17.45
N GLU A 254 10.00 -7.83 18.72
CA GLU A 254 9.76 -9.23 19.07
C GLU A 254 8.29 -9.63 18.82
N LYS A 255 7.35 -8.72 19.07
CA LYS A 255 5.93 -8.95 18.77
C LYS A 255 5.68 -8.97 17.26
N PHE A 256 6.34 -8.12 16.48
CA PHE A 256 6.29 -8.19 15.01
C PHE A 256 6.80 -9.54 14.50
N GLU A 257 7.91 -10.05 15.07
CA GLU A 257 8.43 -11.36 14.70
C GLU A 257 7.44 -12.47 15.06
N TRP A 258 6.78 -12.38 16.22
CA TRP A 258 5.73 -13.32 16.60
C TRP A 258 4.56 -13.31 15.59
N TYR A 259 4.08 -12.14 15.16
CA TYR A 259 3.06 -12.05 14.10
C TYR A 259 3.54 -12.67 12.78
N ARG A 260 4.82 -12.47 12.42
CA ARG A 260 5.40 -13.07 11.22
C ARG A 260 5.34 -14.60 11.27
N LEU A 261 5.74 -15.19 12.37
CA LEU A 261 5.71 -16.64 12.57
C LEU A 261 4.28 -17.16 12.50
N LYS A 262 3.33 -16.50 13.16
CA LYS A 262 1.91 -16.87 13.12
C LYS A 262 1.33 -16.79 11.69
N ALA A 263 1.66 -15.77 10.93
CA ALA A 263 1.25 -15.69 9.54
C ALA A 263 1.80 -16.86 8.70
N LEU A 264 3.07 -17.22 8.86
CA LEU A 264 3.66 -18.35 8.15
C LEU A 264 3.02 -19.69 8.57
N GLU A 265 2.74 -19.90 9.87
CA GLU A 265 2.00 -21.07 10.39
C GLU A 265 0.60 -21.17 9.76
N MET A 266 -0.06 -20.05 9.48
CA MET A 266 -1.35 -19.99 8.79
C MET A 266 -1.25 -20.25 7.27
N GLY A 267 -0.04 -20.45 6.73
CA GLY A 267 0.19 -20.78 5.32
C GLY A 267 0.30 -19.58 4.38
N PHE A 268 0.63 -18.38 4.87
CA PHE A 268 1.07 -17.30 3.97
C PHE A 268 2.39 -17.70 3.31
N ALA A 269 2.50 -17.45 2.00
CA ALA A 269 3.72 -17.69 1.24
C ALA A 269 4.86 -16.75 1.65
N TYR A 270 4.48 -15.54 2.07
CA TYR A 270 5.42 -14.52 2.55
C TYR A 270 4.75 -13.59 3.55
N CYS A 271 5.49 -13.25 4.59
CA CYS A 271 5.08 -12.25 5.56
C CYS A 271 6.26 -11.31 5.87
N ALA A 272 6.10 -10.03 5.56
CA ALA A 272 6.99 -8.99 6.08
C ALA A 272 6.34 -8.35 7.30
N SER A 273 6.99 -8.44 8.45
CA SER A 273 6.45 -7.91 9.71
C SER A 273 7.57 -7.27 10.52
N ALA A 274 7.55 -5.93 10.61
CA ALA A 274 8.49 -5.15 11.42
C ALA A 274 7.98 -3.72 11.61
N PRO A 275 8.50 -2.96 12.60
CA PRO A 275 8.01 -1.60 12.91
C PRO A 275 7.99 -0.63 11.72
N LEU A 276 8.96 -0.69 10.84
CA LEU A 276 9.06 0.20 9.68
C LEU A 276 8.56 -0.42 8.36
N VAL A 277 8.04 -1.64 8.38
CA VAL A 277 7.43 -2.26 7.19
C VAL A 277 6.26 -1.41 6.68
N ARG A 278 6.16 -1.30 5.37
CA ARG A 278 5.06 -0.71 4.61
C ARG A 278 4.70 -1.66 3.47
N SER A 279 3.53 -1.53 2.90
CA SER A 279 3.04 -2.45 1.84
C SER A 279 4.03 -2.63 0.69
N SER A 280 4.75 -1.59 0.31
CA SER A 280 5.73 -1.62 -0.79
C SER A 280 7.20 -1.69 -0.33
N TYR A 281 7.47 -1.83 0.98
CA TYR A 281 8.83 -1.92 1.49
C TYR A 281 9.44 -3.29 1.19
N LEU A 282 10.61 -3.32 0.53
CA LEU A 282 11.30 -4.55 0.08
C LEU A 282 10.39 -5.53 -0.71
N ALA A 283 9.51 -4.99 -1.54
CA ALA A 283 8.49 -5.77 -2.24
C ALA A 283 9.07 -6.85 -3.18
N GLU A 284 10.30 -6.67 -3.68
CA GLU A 284 10.99 -7.70 -4.50
C GLU A 284 11.18 -9.04 -3.77
N GLU A 285 11.33 -9.04 -2.45
CA GLU A 285 11.55 -10.26 -1.66
C GLU A 285 10.30 -11.16 -1.65
N ALA A 286 9.12 -10.54 -1.64
CA ALA A 286 7.85 -11.25 -1.68
C ALA A 286 7.68 -12.08 -2.96
N LEU A 287 8.08 -11.55 -4.12
CA LEU A 287 7.97 -12.26 -5.38
C LEU A 287 8.86 -13.49 -5.46
N LYS A 288 10.08 -13.42 -4.89
CA LYS A 288 11.01 -14.56 -4.86
C LYS A 288 10.40 -15.73 -4.10
N SER A 289 9.75 -15.45 -2.97
CA SER A 289 9.09 -16.46 -2.14
C SER A 289 7.89 -17.10 -2.83
N VAL A 290 7.05 -16.32 -3.52
CA VAL A 290 5.90 -16.86 -4.28
C VAL A 290 6.35 -17.76 -5.43
N LYS A 291 7.35 -17.34 -6.21
CA LYS A 291 7.88 -18.17 -7.33
C LYS A 291 8.53 -19.48 -6.88
N SER A 292 9.06 -19.54 -5.66
CA SER A 292 9.64 -20.77 -5.11
C SER A 292 8.58 -21.81 -4.71
N LEU A 293 7.35 -21.39 -4.42
CA LEU A 293 6.24 -22.27 -4.05
C LEU A 293 5.42 -22.77 -5.27
N GLN A 294 5.58 -22.15 -6.42
CA GLN A 294 4.92 -22.55 -7.69
C GLN A 294 5.74 -23.54 -8.51
N ARG A 295 6.95 -23.87 -8.04
CA ARG A 295 7.83 -24.91 -8.61
C ARG A 295 7.70 -26.20 -7.82
#